data_89b0b7d5f5dd6d9f0e9ed6c7108ab831
#
_entry.id   89b0b7d5f5dd6d9f0e9ed6c7108ab831
#
_cell.length_a   1.000
_cell.length_b   1.000
_cell.length_c   1.000
_cell.angle_alpha   90.00
_cell.angle_beta   90.00
_cell.angle_gamma   90.00
#
_symmetry.space_group_name_H-M   'P 1'
#
loop_
_entity.id
_entity.type
_entity.pdbx_description
1 polymer ?
#
loop_
_entity_poly.entity_id
_entity_poly.type
_entity_poly.pdbx_seq_one_letter_code
_entity_poly.pdbx_strand_id
1 'polypeptide(L)'
;MAENGFSLPSPQADRNGISHTCESIHQEVVLKGTRKRVYEALTDEKKFSQVTDFVMKGASTEISREVGGAFSIFGGMITGRHVELVPEERIVQAWREKDWPAGVYSIVRFQFDDQGSATKVIFDHTGFPQGAAVHLAPGWWSHYWEPLQKYLG
;
A
#
# COMPACT_ATOMS: atom_id res chain seq x y z
N MET A 1 -4.07 25.76 -14.96
CA MET A 1 -3.57 25.85 -15.03
C MET A 1 -3.06 26.13 -15.41
N ALA A 2 -3.14 26.44 -15.00
CA ALA A 2 -2.54 26.65 -15.21
C ALA A 2 -2.19 27.05 -15.13
N GLU A 3 -2.35 27.11 -14.94
CA GLU A 3 -1.99 27.48 -14.69
C GLU A 3 -2.07 28.17 -14.69
N ASN A 4 -2.78 28.45 -14.99
CA ASN A 4 -2.87 29.71 -14.89
C ASN A 4 -1.67 30.34 -14.96
N GLY A 5 -1.57 31.26 -16.01
CA GLY A 5 -0.36 31.72 -15.61
C GLY A 5 0.10 31.06 -14.37
N PHE A 6 -0.45 29.96 -14.12
CA PHE A 6 -0.10 29.23 -12.95
C PHE A 6 1.01 28.26 -13.28
N SER A 7 2.15 28.51 -12.74
CA SER A 7 3.31 27.70 -12.96
C SER A 7 3.57 26.88 -11.69
N LEU A 8 3.62 25.58 -11.84
CA LEU A 8 3.93 24.72 -10.72
C LEU A 8 5.43 24.85 -10.41
N PRO A 9 5.79 24.92 -9.15
CA PRO A 9 7.18 24.90 -8.78
C PRO A 9 7.82 23.54 -9.08
N SER A 10 9.14 23.49 -9.09
CA SER A 10 9.85 22.22 -9.14
C SER A 10 9.40 21.33 -8.00
N PRO A 11 9.52 20.00 -8.15
CA PRO A 11 9.23 19.12 -7.05
C PRO A 11 9.94 19.53 -5.78
N GLN A 12 9.16 19.85 -4.78
CA GLN A 12 9.66 20.32 -3.49
C GLN A 12 8.81 19.74 -2.39
N ALA A 13 9.42 19.63 -1.23
CA ALA A 13 8.68 19.28 -0.03
C ALA A 13 8.44 20.55 0.77
N ASP A 14 7.41 20.53 1.61
CA ASP A 14 7.28 21.54 2.62
C ASP A 14 8.34 21.29 3.70
N ARG A 15 8.31 22.08 4.77
CA ARG A 15 9.29 21.95 5.85
C ARG A 15 9.19 20.61 6.60
N ASN A 16 8.11 19.87 6.40
CA ASN A 16 7.93 18.56 7.02
C ASN A 16 8.32 17.41 6.10
N GLY A 17 8.82 17.71 4.90
CA GLY A 17 9.22 16.68 3.96
C GLY A 17 8.09 16.09 3.15
N ILE A 18 6.91 16.69 3.17
CA ILE A 18 5.75 16.18 2.42
C ILE A 18 5.83 16.65 0.98
N SER A 19 5.63 15.72 0.06
CA SER A 19 5.62 16.06 -1.36
C SER A 19 4.37 16.85 -1.72
N HIS A 20 4.58 17.99 -2.38
CA HIS A 20 3.49 18.81 -2.90
C HIS A 20 3.31 18.62 -4.41
N THR A 21 4.06 17.69 -5.00
CA THR A 21 3.99 17.45 -6.43
C THR A 21 3.10 16.24 -6.70
N CYS A 22 2.96 15.90 -7.96
CA CYS A 22 2.24 14.69 -8.36
C CYS A 22 3.11 13.44 -8.26
N GLU A 23 4.12 13.46 -7.39
CA GLU A 23 4.94 12.28 -7.15
C GLU A 23 4.07 11.14 -6.66
N SER A 24 4.10 10.03 -7.36
CA SER A 24 3.26 8.89 -7.04
C SER A 24 3.91 7.60 -7.54
N ILE A 25 3.41 6.49 -7.02
CA ILE A 25 3.81 5.16 -7.47
C ILE A 25 2.58 4.51 -8.06
N HIS A 26 2.71 3.95 -9.26
CA HIS A 26 1.67 3.16 -9.90
C HIS A 26 2.28 1.83 -10.31
N GLN A 27 1.67 0.74 -9.88
CA GLN A 27 2.15 -0.60 -10.22
C GLN A 27 0.96 -1.48 -10.56
N GLU A 28 1.16 -2.42 -11.48
CA GLU A 28 0.15 -3.40 -11.82
C GLU A 28 0.81 -4.77 -11.74
N VAL A 29 0.15 -5.68 -11.04
CA VAL A 29 0.69 -7.02 -10.84
C VAL A 29 -0.43 -8.03 -10.99
N VAL A 30 -0.13 -9.14 -11.69
CA VAL A 30 -1.10 -10.24 -11.84
C VAL A 30 -0.73 -11.30 -10.82
N LEU A 31 -1.70 -11.65 -9.98
CA LEU A 31 -1.53 -12.64 -8.93
C LEU A 31 -2.45 -13.81 -9.20
N LYS A 32 -1.99 -15.01 -8.90
CA LYS A 32 -2.82 -16.20 -9.02
C LYS A 32 -3.91 -16.18 -7.96
N GLY A 33 -5.09 -16.65 -8.33
CA GLY A 33 -6.20 -16.74 -7.40
C GLY A 33 -7.29 -15.73 -7.73
N THR A 34 -8.45 -15.96 -7.13
CA THR A 34 -9.62 -15.10 -7.33
C THR A 34 -9.45 -13.78 -6.58
N ARG A 35 -10.27 -12.80 -6.95
CA ARG A 35 -10.29 -11.52 -6.24
C ARG A 35 -10.55 -11.71 -4.75
N LYS A 36 -11.42 -12.64 -4.41
CA LYS A 36 -11.73 -12.95 -3.01
C LYS A 36 -10.46 -13.40 -2.29
N ARG A 37 -9.72 -14.31 -2.88
CA ARG A 37 -8.51 -14.86 -2.26
C ARG A 37 -7.43 -13.80 -2.09
N VAL A 38 -7.25 -12.96 -3.10
CA VAL A 38 -6.26 -11.88 -3.04
C VAL A 38 -6.67 -10.83 -2.00
N TYR A 39 -7.93 -10.44 -2.01
CA TYR A 39 -8.45 -9.48 -1.04
C TYR A 39 -8.24 -9.99 0.40
N GLU A 40 -8.58 -11.25 0.64
CA GLU A 40 -8.43 -11.83 1.97
C GLU A 40 -6.96 -11.95 2.39
N ALA A 41 -6.07 -12.24 1.45
CA ALA A 41 -4.64 -12.31 1.75
C ALA A 41 -4.11 -10.97 2.27
N LEU A 42 -4.72 -9.86 1.83
CA LEU A 42 -4.30 -8.51 2.23
C LEU A 42 -5.04 -7.99 3.46
N THR A 43 -6.21 -8.53 3.78
CA THR A 43 -7.05 -7.96 4.84
C THR A 43 -7.22 -8.88 6.04
N ASP A 44 -7.01 -10.16 5.88
CA ASP A 44 -7.13 -11.11 6.98
C ASP A 44 -5.80 -11.18 7.73
N GLU A 45 -5.84 -10.93 9.02
CA GLU A 45 -4.64 -10.87 9.86
C GLU A 45 -3.80 -12.12 9.77
N LYS A 46 -4.42 -13.30 9.85
CA LYS A 46 -3.70 -14.56 9.83
C LYS A 46 -3.10 -14.85 8.45
N LYS A 47 -3.86 -14.56 7.40
CA LYS A 47 -3.40 -14.79 6.03
C LYS A 47 -2.26 -13.85 5.67
N PHE A 48 -2.40 -12.59 6.00
CA PHE A 48 -1.33 -11.63 5.72
C PHE A 48 -0.08 -11.93 6.52
N SER A 49 -0.25 -12.44 7.76
CA SER A 49 0.89 -12.89 8.55
C SER A 49 1.67 -14.00 7.83
N GLN A 50 0.97 -14.91 7.16
CA GLN A 50 1.62 -15.95 6.37
C GLN A 50 2.35 -15.37 5.16
N VAL A 51 1.80 -14.31 4.57
CA VAL A 51 2.46 -13.61 3.47
C VAL A 51 3.75 -12.96 3.95
N THR A 52 3.69 -12.23 5.07
CA THR A 52 4.85 -11.51 5.58
C THR A 52 5.94 -12.44 6.10
N ASP A 53 5.59 -13.67 6.48
CA ASP A 53 6.58 -14.64 6.92
C ASP A 53 7.62 -14.97 5.85
N PHE A 54 7.29 -14.78 4.58
CA PHE A 54 8.27 -14.96 3.51
C PHE A 54 9.34 -13.88 3.51
N VAL A 55 9.11 -12.78 4.21
CA VAL A 55 10.03 -11.62 4.24
C VAL A 55 10.60 -11.40 5.64
N MET A 56 9.73 -11.39 6.65
CA MET A 56 10.11 -11.15 8.03
C MET A 56 9.43 -12.18 8.92
N LYS A 57 9.98 -13.36 8.96
CA LYS A 57 9.39 -14.47 9.69
C LYS A 57 9.18 -14.10 11.16
N GLY A 58 7.97 -14.34 11.63
CA GLY A 58 7.63 -14.09 13.03
C GLY A 58 7.30 -12.64 13.37
N ALA A 59 7.34 -11.72 12.39
CA ALA A 59 6.97 -10.34 12.64
C ALA A 59 5.47 -10.26 12.94
N SER A 60 5.10 -9.42 13.91
CA SER A 60 3.71 -9.31 14.31
C SER A 60 2.85 -8.65 13.25
N THR A 61 1.62 -9.11 13.15
CA THR A 61 0.61 -8.60 12.21
C THR A 61 -0.69 -8.41 12.97
N GLU A 62 -1.25 -7.20 12.90
CA GLU A 62 -2.55 -6.87 13.47
C GLU A 62 -3.33 -6.10 12.42
N ILE A 63 -4.49 -6.59 12.06
CA ILE A 63 -5.32 -5.94 11.03
C ILE A 63 -6.76 -5.98 11.47
N SER A 64 -7.37 -4.80 11.64
CA SER A 64 -8.81 -4.67 11.87
C SER A 64 -9.55 -5.05 10.60
N ARG A 65 -10.75 -5.62 10.75
CA ARG A 65 -11.59 -5.97 9.60
C ARG A 65 -12.57 -4.87 9.23
N GLU A 66 -12.53 -3.73 9.92
CA GLU A 66 -13.53 -2.70 9.75
C GLU A 66 -12.96 -1.43 9.14
N VAL A 67 -13.80 -0.72 8.39
CA VAL A 67 -13.46 0.61 7.89
C VAL A 67 -13.19 1.51 9.10
N GLY A 68 -12.12 2.29 9.02
CA GLY A 68 -11.66 3.12 10.13
C GLY A 68 -10.77 2.38 11.11
N GLY A 69 -10.72 1.06 11.02
CA GLY A 69 -9.90 0.26 11.92
C GLY A 69 -8.42 0.33 11.59
N ALA A 70 -7.60 0.12 12.60
CA ALA A 70 -6.15 0.24 12.48
C ALA A 70 -5.50 -1.06 12.00
N PHE A 71 -4.33 -0.93 11.40
CA PHE A 71 -3.46 -2.07 11.13
C PHE A 71 -2.02 -1.73 11.51
N SER A 72 -1.29 -2.78 11.86
CA SER A 72 0.14 -2.70 12.18
C SER A 72 0.77 -3.97 11.62
N ILE A 73 1.69 -3.81 10.70
CA ILE A 73 2.28 -4.94 9.99
C ILE A 73 3.81 -4.82 9.99
N PHE A 74 4.48 -5.92 9.65
CA PHE A 74 5.95 -6.00 9.68
C PHE A 74 6.51 -5.57 11.04
N GLY A 75 5.88 -6.07 12.12
CA GLY A 75 6.36 -5.77 13.46
C GLY A 75 6.21 -4.31 13.87
N GLY A 76 5.28 -3.58 13.26
CA GLY A 76 5.05 -2.18 13.55
C GLY A 76 5.82 -1.22 12.66
N MET A 77 6.57 -1.73 11.69
CA MET A 77 7.28 -0.84 10.76
C MET A 77 6.33 -0.07 9.86
N ILE A 78 5.17 -0.66 9.57
CA ILE A 78 4.13 -0.05 8.76
C ILE A 78 2.85 -0.04 9.59
N THR A 79 2.20 1.11 9.68
CA THR A 79 0.94 1.25 10.39
C THR A 79 -0.02 2.09 9.58
N GLY A 80 -1.30 2.02 9.94
CA GLY A 80 -2.29 2.85 9.25
C GLY A 80 -3.71 2.52 9.66
N ARG A 81 -4.65 2.95 8.83
CA ARG A 81 -6.08 2.69 9.00
C ARG A 81 -6.72 2.42 7.65
N HIS A 82 -7.75 1.60 7.67
CA HIS A 82 -8.56 1.38 6.48
C HIS A 82 -9.45 2.60 6.25
N VAL A 83 -9.31 3.22 5.10
CA VAL A 83 -10.18 4.32 4.68
C VAL A 83 -11.41 3.76 3.98
N GLU A 84 -11.20 2.71 3.17
CA GLU A 84 -12.30 2.07 2.44
C GLU A 84 -12.00 0.59 2.27
N LEU A 85 -13.00 -0.23 2.50
CA LEU A 85 -12.92 -1.67 2.25
C LEU A 85 -14.15 -2.06 1.45
N VAL A 86 -13.97 -2.37 0.17
CA VAL A 86 -15.03 -2.91 -0.66
C VAL A 86 -14.61 -4.34 -1.01
N PRO A 87 -15.20 -5.35 -0.36
CA PRO A 87 -14.74 -6.73 -0.53
C PRO A 87 -14.59 -7.13 -1.97
N GLU A 88 -13.44 -7.73 -2.29
CA GLU A 88 -13.08 -8.22 -3.61
C GLU A 88 -12.90 -7.14 -4.67
N GLU A 89 -13.13 -5.86 -4.35
CA GLU A 89 -13.02 -4.79 -5.33
C GLU A 89 -11.92 -3.80 -5.02
N ARG A 90 -11.84 -3.32 -3.77
CA ARG A 90 -10.93 -2.22 -3.48
C ARG A 90 -10.57 -2.11 -2.01
N ILE A 91 -9.32 -1.76 -1.74
CA ILE A 91 -8.83 -1.42 -0.41
C ILE A 91 -8.17 -0.05 -0.54
N VAL A 92 -8.53 0.88 0.35
CA VAL A 92 -7.85 2.17 0.46
C VAL A 92 -7.40 2.33 1.90
N GLN A 93 -6.14 2.71 2.08
CA GLN A 93 -5.56 2.84 3.42
C GLN A 93 -4.82 4.15 3.57
N ALA A 94 -4.93 4.76 4.75
CA ALA A 94 -3.95 5.74 5.22
C ALA A 94 -2.78 4.91 5.75
N TRP A 95 -1.57 5.18 5.29
CA TRP A 95 -0.43 4.28 5.43
C TRP A 95 0.82 5.08 5.77
N ARG A 96 1.66 4.57 6.67
CA ARG A 96 2.90 5.26 7.00
C ARG A 96 3.98 4.30 7.42
N GLU A 97 5.24 4.72 7.18
CA GLU A 97 6.38 4.03 7.76
C GLU A 97 6.69 4.63 9.13
N LYS A 98 7.20 3.79 10.00
CA LYS A 98 7.54 4.17 11.37
C LYS A 98 8.44 5.40 11.46
N ASP A 99 9.36 5.55 10.49
CA ASP A 99 10.38 6.61 10.51
C ASP A 99 9.86 7.96 10.04
N TRP A 100 8.63 8.03 9.52
CA TRP A 100 8.09 9.28 9.04
C TRP A 100 7.75 10.21 10.21
N PRO A 101 7.77 11.54 9.99
CA PRO A 101 7.34 12.46 11.04
C PRO A 101 5.95 12.11 11.55
N ALA A 102 5.71 12.37 12.83
CA ALA A 102 4.42 12.08 13.47
C ALA A 102 3.27 12.72 12.68
N GLY A 103 2.21 11.96 12.47
CA GLY A 103 1.02 12.46 11.78
C GLY A 103 1.11 12.49 10.27
N VAL A 104 2.25 12.12 9.68
CA VAL A 104 2.40 12.07 8.22
C VAL A 104 1.92 10.72 7.73
N TYR A 105 0.91 10.74 6.86
CA TYR A 105 0.35 9.54 6.24
C TYR A 105 0.28 9.71 4.73
N SER A 106 0.46 8.62 4.03
CA SER A 106 0.21 8.54 2.60
C SER A 106 -1.10 7.80 2.37
N ILE A 107 -1.53 7.73 1.12
CA ILE A 107 -2.72 6.97 0.73
C ILE A 107 -2.28 5.89 -0.23
N VAL A 108 -2.67 4.65 0.06
CA VAL A 108 -2.46 3.53 -0.86
C VAL A 108 -3.83 2.99 -1.28
N ARG A 109 -3.92 2.59 -2.53
CA ARG A 109 -5.14 2.02 -3.07
C ARG A 109 -4.80 0.74 -3.83
N PHE A 110 -5.50 -0.33 -3.49
CA PHE A 110 -5.43 -1.60 -4.20
C PHE A 110 -6.78 -1.80 -4.88
N GLN A 111 -6.78 -1.95 -6.18
CA GLN A 111 -7.99 -2.27 -6.94
C GLN A 111 -7.81 -3.62 -7.60
N PHE A 112 -8.84 -4.45 -7.56
CA PHE A 112 -8.75 -5.83 -8.01
C PHE A 112 -9.58 -6.05 -9.26
N ASP A 113 -8.89 -6.43 -10.34
CA ASP A 113 -9.51 -6.70 -11.64
C ASP A 113 -9.56 -8.20 -11.86
N ASP A 114 -10.75 -8.70 -12.16
CA ASP A 114 -10.97 -10.12 -12.40
C ASP A 114 -10.31 -10.54 -13.71
N GLN A 115 -9.42 -11.53 -13.63
CA GLN A 115 -8.74 -12.11 -14.79
C GLN A 115 -9.07 -13.60 -14.89
N GLY A 116 -10.23 -14.02 -14.39
CA GLY A 116 -10.61 -15.43 -14.34
C GLY A 116 -10.00 -16.13 -13.14
N SER A 117 -9.02 -17.00 -13.38
CA SER A 117 -8.34 -17.70 -12.28
C SER A 117 -7.24 -16.86 -11.66
N ALA A 118 -7.01 -15.66 -12.18
CA ALA A 118 -6.01 -14.73 -11.67
C ALA A 118 -6.67 -13.38 -11.39
N THR A 119 -5.96 -12.52 -10.68
CA THR A 119 -6.42 -11.17 -10.35
C THR A 119 -5.32 -10.19 -10.71
N LYS A 120 -5.67 -9.13 -11.42
CA LYS A 120 -4.75 -8.03 -11.65
C LYS A 120 -4.97 -7.00 -10.56
N VAL A 121 -3.93 -6.71 -9.79
CA VAL A 121 -3.98 -5.65 -8.78
C VAL A 121 -3.47 -4.37 -9.43
N ILE A 122 -4.30 -3.35 -9.42
CA ILE A 122 -3.95 -2.01 -9.89
C ILE A 122 -3.68 -1.20 -8.63
N PHE A 123 -2.44 -0.79 -8.44
CA PHE A 123 -1.98 -0.23 -7.19
C PHE A 123 -1.48 1.20 -7.37
N ASP A 124 -1.91 2.09 -6.49
CA ASP A 124 -1.47 3.49 -6.48
C ASP A 124 -1.10 3.91 -5.07
N HIS A 125 0.00 4.65 -4.95
CA HIS A 125 0.51 5.14 -3.68
C HIS A 125 0.88 6.62 -3.85
N THR A 126 0.26 7.50 -3.07
CA THR A 126 0.46 8.94 -3.18
C THR A 126 0.61 9.56 -1.79
N GLY A 127 1.17 10.78 -1.73
CA GLY A 127 1.23 11.55 -0.49
C GLY A 127 2.35 11.17 0.45
N PHE A 128 3.30 10.36 0.00
CA PHE A 128 4.45 9.99 0.83
C PHE A 128 5.49 11.12 0.87
N PRO A 129 6.43 11.09 1.81
CA PRO A 129 7.47 12.12 1.90
C PRO A 129 8.28 12.19 0.62
N GLN A 130 8.70 13.40 0.26
CA GLN A 130 9.47 13.65 -0.94
C GLN A 130 10.72 12.76 -0.97
N GLY A 131 10.97 12.16 -2.13
CA GLY A 131 12.12 11.30 -2.33
C GLY A 131 11.93 9.86 -1.88
N ALA A 132 10.81 9.56 -1.20
CA ALA A 132 10.58 8.21 -0.69
C ALA A 132 10.31 7.19 -1.78
N ALA A 133 9.90 7.63 -2.98
CA ALA A 133 9.58 6.68 -4.06
C ALA A 133 10.77 5.80 -4.42
N VAL A 134 11.98 6.28 -4.24
CA VAL A 134 13.20 5.54 -4.58
C VAL A 134 13.27 4.21 -3.83
N HIS A 135 12.85 4.17 -2.57
CA HIS A 135 12.84 2.92 -1.80
C HIS A 135 11.46 2.30 -1.72
N LEU A 136 10.38 3.09 -1.78
CA LEU A 136 9.03 2.55 -1.67
C LEU A 136 8.65 1.71 -2.89
N ALA A 137 8.97 2.19 -4.10
CA ALA A 137 8.59 1.46 -5.31
C ALA A 137 9.17 0.04 -5.34
N PRO A 138 10.50 -0.14 -5.16
CA PRO A 138 11.03 -1.51 -5.09
C PRO A 138 10.58 -2.22 -3.81
N GLY A 139 10.31 -1.49 -2.73
CA GLY A 139 9.83 -2.08 -1.48
C GLY A 139 8.48 -2.76 -1.63
N TRP A 140 7.58 -2.21 -2.43
CA TRP A 140 6.30 -2.86 -2.70
C TRP A 140 6.50 -4.23 -3.35
N TRP A 141 7.48 -4.35 -4.25
CA TRP A 141 7.80 -5.63 -4.88
C TRP A 141 8.34 -6.62 -3.86
N SER A 142 9.36 -6.24 -3.12
CA SER A 142 10.04 -7.16 -2.20
C SER A 142 9.20 -7.53 -0.98
N HIS A 143 8.32 -6.65 -0.52
CA HIS A 143 7.57 -6.86 0.72
C HIS A 143 6.11 -7.24 0.51
N TYR A 144 5.55 -6.96 -0.67
CA TYR A 144 4.14 -7.27 -0.96
C TYR A 144 3.99 -8.22 -2.14
N TRP A 145 4.42 -7.80 -3.34
CA TRP A 145 4.08 -8.57 -4.54
C TRP A 145 4.79 -9.91 -4.60
N GLU A 146 6.08 -9.95 -4.32
CA GLU A 146 6.81 -11.22 -4.32
C GLU A 146 6.30 -12.19 -3.26
N PRO A 147 6.15 -11.79 -1.99
CA PRO A 147 5.61 -12.72 -0.99
C PRO A 147 4.16 -13.11 -1.27
N LEU A 148 3.34 -12.20 -1.83
CA LEU A 148 1.98 -12.58 -2.25
C LEU A 148 2.00 -13.63 -3.35
N GLN A 149 2.88 -13.48 -4.33
CA GLN A 149 3.03 -14.48 -5.38
C GLN A 149 3.40 -15.85 -4.81
N LYS A 150 4.28 -15.87 -3.83
CA LYS A 150 4.67 -17.12 -3.16
C LYS A 150 3.51 -17.71 -2.37
N TYR A 151 2.77 -16.88 -1.66
CA TYR A 151 1.64 -17.33 -0.84
C TYR A 151 0.50 -17.88 -1.71
N LEU A 152 0.23 -17.23 -2.81
CA LEU A 152 -0.88 -17.61 -3.69
C LEU A 152 -0.54 -18.76 -4.63
N GLY A 153 0.70 -19.08 -4.73
CA GLY A 153 1.18 -20.17 -5.56
C GLY A 153 1.64 -19.73 -6.89
#